data_36627616dab5f26f3cc666936a591d12
#
_entry.id   36627616dab5f26f3cc666936a591d12
#
_cell.length_a   1.000
_cell.length_b   1.000
_cell.length_c   1.000
_cell.angle_alpha   90.00
_cell.angle_beta   90.00
_cell.angle_gamma   90.00
#
_symmetry.space_group_name_H-M   'P 1'
#
loop_
_entity.id
_entity.type
_entity.pdbx_description
1 polymer ?
#
loop_
_entity_poly.entity_id
_entity_poly.type
_entity_poly.pdbx_seq_one_letter_code
_entity_poly.pdbx_strand_id
1 'polypeptide(L)'
;MKKIIFFGPPGAGKGTQAKIISKFLNISHLSTGDILRKKLLDNDNLSKQLQSIMSSGNLVSDDILNSIVSERLKNETDSGFILDGYPRTLIQSEFLNNFLSETSTSLNYIFDIQLNFEILENRILKRSSEEGREDDNIDVIKTRYNEYLNSTQ
;
A
#
# COMPACT_ATOMS: atom_id res chain seq x y z
N MET A 1 -17.56 9.01 -8.81
CA MET A 1 -17.07 9.02 -7.43
C MET A 1 -15.57 9.29 -7.38
N LYS A 2 -14.96 9.53 -6.19
CA LYS A 2 -13.55 9.94 -6.11
C LYS A 2 -12.59 8.76 -6.15
N LYS A 3 -11.48 8.92 -6.88
CA LYS A 3 -10.41 7.94 -7.04
C LYS A 3 -9.11 8.59 -6.59
N ILE A 4 -8.53 8.07 -5.53
CA ILE A 4 -7.49 8.74 -4.73
C ILE A 4 -6.31 7.78 -4.52
N ILE A 5 -5.10 8.32 -4.57
CA ILE A 5 -3.87 7.61 -4.18
C ILE A 5 -3.21 8.33 -3.01
N PHE A 6 -2.72 7.55 -2.04
CA PHE A 6 -1.85 8.03 -0.98
C PHE A 6 -0.44 7.51 -1.18
N PHE A 7 0.50 8.44 -1.40
CA PHE A 7 1.94 8.22 -1.36
C PHE A 7 2.55 8.63 -0.02
N GLY A 8 3.75 8.19 0.22
CA GLY A 8 4.57 8.56 1.36
C GLY A 8 5.25 7.35 2.02
N PRO A 9 6.25 7.59 2.86
CA PRO A 9 7.06 6.56 3.50
C PRO A 9 6.24 5.69 4.46
N PRO A 10 6.77 4.52 4.86
CA PRO A 10 6.16 3.71 5.91
C PRO A 10 6.03 4.52 7.21
N GLY A 11 4.94 4.38 7.93
CA GLY A 11 4.68 5.14 9.16
C GLY A 11 4.15 6.57 8.97
N ALA A 12 4.03 7.08 7.74
CA ALA A 12 3.55 8.44 7.47
C ALA A 12 2.08 8.70 7.86
N GLY A 13 1.29 7.64 8.08
CA GLY A 13 -0.12 7.76 8.44
C GLY A 13 -1.09 7.62 7.26
N LYS A 14 -0.62 7.18 6.10
CA LYS A 14 -1.45 6.95 4.90
C LYS A 14 -2.72 6.16 5.22
N GLY A 15 -2.57 4.98 5.81
CA GLY A 15 -3.70 4.10 6.14
C GLY A 15 -4.69 4.73 7.12
N THR A 16 -4.23 5.52 8.07
CA THR A 16 -5.11 6.24 9.00
C THR A 16 -5.95 7.28 8.27
N GLN A 17 -5.31 8.10 7.43
CA GLN A 17 -6.01 9.11 6.64
C GLN A 17 -6.94 8.47 5.60
N ALA A 18 -6.47 7.43 4.91
CA ALA A 18 -7.27 6.69 3.94
C ALA A 18 -8.55 6.11 4.57
N LYS A 19 -8.45 5.51 5.77
CA LYS A 19 -9.62 4.98 6.50
C LYS A 19 -10.64 6.06 6.86
N ILE A 20 -10.18 7.24 7.30
CA ILE A 20 -11.07 8.37 7.64
C ILE A 20 -11.78 8.87 6.38
N ILE A 21 -11.02 9.12 5.31
CA ILE A 21 -11.54 9.68 4.06
C ILE A 21 -12.46 8.68 3.34
N SER A 22 -12.11 7.38 3.34
CA SER A 22 -12.97 6.35 2.74
C SER A 22 -14.35 6.29 3.40
N LYS A 23 -14.40 6.38 4.72
CA LYS A 23 -15.67 6.45 5.47
C LYS A 23 -16.45 7.72 5.15
N PHE A 24 -15.77 8.86 5.10
CA PHE A 24 -16.42 10.16 4.82
C PHE A 24 -16.99 10.22 3.40
N LEU A 25 -16.28 9.70 2.41
CA LEU A 25 -16.69 9.69 1.01
C LEU A 25 -17.54 8.47 0.63
N ASN A 26 -17.68 7.50 1.51
CA ASN A 26 -18.32 6.21 1.26
C ASN A 26 -17.74 5.50 0.02
N ILE A 27 -16.40 5.40 -0.03
CA ILE A 27 -15.64 4.72 -1.10
C ILE A 27 -14.70 3.68 -0.50
N SER A 28 -14.29 2.70 -1.32
CA SER A 28 -13.44 1.59 -0.85
C SER A 28 -12.02 2.05 -0.50
N HIS A 29 -11.47 1.54 0.62
CA HIS A 29 -10.06 1.67 0.98
C HIS A 29 -9.31 0.38 0.62
N LEU A 30 -8.42 0.45 -0.35
CA LEU A 30 -7.62 -0.65 -0.87
C LEU A 30 -6.17 -0.51 -0.39
N SER A 31 -5.89 -1.07 0.78
CA SER A 31 -4.52 -1.14 1.33
C SER A 31 -3.85 -2.42 0.86
N THR A 32 -2.83 -2.31 0.01
CA THR A 32 -2.05 -3.47 -0.45
C THR A 32 -1.39 -4.21 0.70
N GLY A 33 -0.90 -3.50 1.71
CA GLY A 33 -0.33 -4.12 2.90
C GLY A 33 -1.35 -4.97 3.68
N ASP A 34 -2.60 -4.50 3.82
CA ASP A 34 -3.65 -5.26 4.51
C ASP A 34 -4.14 -6.44 3.66
N ILE A 35 -4.21 -6.29 2.34
CA ILE A 35 -4.56 -7.38 1.43
C ILE A 35 -3.51 -8.49 1.50
N LEU A 36 -2.21 -8.14 1.45
CA LEU A 36 -1.12 -9.10 1.56
C LEU A 36 -1.12 -9.81 2.92
N ARG A 37 -1.30 -9.08 4.02
CA ARG A 37 -1.38 -9.69 5.37
C ARG A 37 -2.55 -10.67 5.49
N LYS A 38 -3.70 -10.36 4.89
CA LYS A 38 -4.82 -11.31 4.83
C LYS A 38 -4.45 -12.55 4.03
N LYS A 39 -3.73 -12.38 2.90
CA LYS A 39 -3.28 -13.51 2.07
C LYS A 39 -2.33 -14.45 2.81
N LEU A 40 -1.55 -13.96 3.78
CA LEU A 40 -0.70 -14.81 4.63
C LEU A 40 -1.49 -15.85 5.44
N LEU A 41 -2.76 -15.61 5.71
CA LEU A 41 -3.61 -16.53 6.47
C LEU A 41 -4.03 -17.77 5.68
N ASP A 42 -3.90 -17.76 4.35
CA ASP A 42 -4.30 -18.87 3.48
C ASP A 42 -3.37 -20.10 3.60
N ASN A 43 -2.16 -19.93 4.16
CA ASN A 43 -1.15 -20.99 4.36
C ASN A 43 -0.78 -21.81 3.11
N ASP A 44 -0.93 -21.23 1.93
CA ASP A 44 -0.52 -21.81 0.66
C ASP A 44 0.97 -21.51 0.32
N ASN A 45 1.45 -22.00 -0.82
CA ASN A 45 2.83 -21.74 -1.23
C ASN A 45 3.10 -20.24 -1.48
N LEU A 46 2.13 -19.51 -1.99
CA LEU A 46 2.24 -18.07 -2.21
C LEU A 46 2.34 -17.31 -0.88
N SER A 47 1.53 -17.66 0.12
CA SER A 47 1.57 -17.00 1.42
C SER A 47 2.92 -17.19 2.12
N LYS A 48 3.57 -18.37 2.00
CA LYS A 48 4.92 -18.58 2.55
C LYS A 48 5.98 -17.71 1.87
N GLN A 49 5.91 -17.54 0.54
CA GLN A 49 6.80 -16.64 -0.19
C GLN A 49 6.57 -15.18 0.21
N LEU A 50 5.32 -14.75 0.28
CA LEU A 50 4.95 -13.40 0.70
C LEU A 50 5.43 -13.12 2.13
N GLN A 51 5.30 -14.07 3.05
CA GLN A 51 5.77 -13.92 4.43
C GLN A 51 7.27 -13.63 4.50
N SER A 52 8.10 -14.39 3.76
CA SER A 52 9.54 -14.18 3.71
C SER A 52 9.90 -12.78 3.17
N ILE A 53 9.24 -12.33 2.10
CA ILE A 53 9.48 -11.02 1.49
C ILE A 53 9.04 -9.90 2.44
N MET A 54 7.85 -10.01 3.02
CA MET A 54 7.30 -8.97 3.89
C MET A 54 8.05 -8.84 5.21
N SER A 55 8.50 -9.96 5.79
CA SER A 55 9.27 -9.96 7.05
C SER A 55 10.65 -9.33 6.89
N SER A 56 11.25 -9.38 5.70
CA SER A 56 12.51 -8.69 5.39
C SER A 56 12.34 -7.21 5.03
N GLY A 57 11.10 -6.73 4.84
CA GLY A 57 10.79 -5.36 4.46
C GLY A 57 10.91 -5.04 2.98
N ASN A 58 11.19 -6.05 2.15
CA ASN A 58 11.30 -5.91 0.71
C ASN A 58 9.93 -5.72 0.04
N LEU A 59 9.95 -5.22 -1.20
CA LEU A 59 8.73 -5.12 -2.01
C LEU A 59 8.35 -6.50 -2.59
N VAL A 60 7.06 -6.78 -2.57
CA VAL A 60 6.49 -7.91 -3.32
C VAL A 60 6.58 -7.59 -4.81
N SER A 61 6.78 -8.62 -5.65
CA SER A 61 6.94 -8.43 -7.09
C SER A 61 5.77 -7.66 -7.72
N ASP A 62 6.09 -6.86 -8.74
CA ASP A 62 5.11 -6.03 -9.44
C ASP A 62 3.97 -6.85 -10.03
N ASP A 63 4.28 -8.03 -10.61
CA ASP A 63 3.27 -8.90 -11.21
C ASP A 63 2.22 -9.38 -10.21
N ILE A 64 2.67 -9.79 -9.02
CA ILE A 64 1.75 -10.23 -7.94
C ILE A 64 0.88 -9.07 -7.49
N LEU A 65 1.48 -7.90 -7.25
CA LEU A 65 0.72 -6.73 -6.79
C LEU A 65 -0.23 -6.19 -7.86
N ASN A 66 0.21 -6.13 -9.12
CA ASN A 66 -0.62 -5.71 -10.24
C ASN A 66 -1.84 -6.62 -10.41
N SER A 67 -1.65 -7.94 -10.29
CA SER A 67 -2.75 -8.91 -10.34
C SER A 67 -3.76 -8.69 -9.21
N ILE A 68 -3.28 -8.58 -7.97
CA ILE A 68 -4.13 -8.37 -6.80
C ILE A 68 -4.92 -7.06 -6.91
N VAL A 69 -4.23 -5.98 -7.29
CA VAL A 69 -4.85 -4.65 -7.39
C VAL A 69 -5.87 -4.60 -8.51
N SER A 70 -5.56 -5.14 -9.68
CA SER A 70 -6.50 -5.16 -10.82
C SER A 70 -7.77 -5.95 -10.51
N GLU A 71 -7.65 -7.10 -9.86
CA GLU A 71 -8.80 -7.90 -9.43
C GLU A 71 -9.72 -7.09 -8.49
N ARG A 72 -9.14 -6.38 -7.54
CA ARG A 72 -9.91 -5.52 -6.62
C ARG A 72 -10.53 -4.33 -7.32
N LEU A 73 -9.78 -3.64 -8.17
CA LEU A 73 -10.26 -2.45 -8.86
C LEU A 73 -11.39 -2.71 -9.85
N LYS A 74 -11.46 -3.90 -10.47
CA LYS A 74 -12.55 -4.27 -11.39
C LYS A 74 -13.94 -4.04 -10.81
N ASN A 75 -14.09 -4.20 -9.50
CA ASN A 75 -15.36 -4.04 -8.80
C ASN A 75 -15.57 -2.64 -8.19
N GLU A 76 -14.54 -1.77 -8.23
CA GLU A 76 -14.54 -0.50 -7.48
C GLU A 76 -14.44 0.74 -8.38
N THR A 77 -14.23 0.56 -9.69
CA THR A 77 -14.05 1.69 -10.62
C THR A 77 -15.22 2.65 -10.64
N ASP A 78 -16.45 2.16 -10.51
CA ASP A 78 -17.66 2.97 -10.53
C ASP A 78 -17.97 3.60 -9.17
N SER A 79 -17.73 2.87 -8.09
CA SER A 79 -18.02 3.32 -6.72
C SER A 79 -16.96 4.28 -6.15
N GLY A 80 -15.77 4.31 -6.75
CA GLY A 80 -14.63 5.08 -6.26
C GLY A 80 -13.78 4.33 -5.24
N PHE A 81 -12.51 4.73 -5.12
CA PHE A 81 -11.56 4.04 -4.27
C PHE A 81 -10.44 4.95 -3.74
N ILE A 82 -9.77 4.47 -2.71
CA ILE A 82 -8.50 4.98 -2.23
C ILE A 82 -7.47 3.85 -2.31
N LEU A 83 -6.39 4.05 -3.07
CA LEU A 83 -5.22 3.17 -3.07
C LEU A 83 -4.22 3.63 -2.00
N ASP A 84 -3.84 2.71 -1.11
CA ASP A 84 -2.85 2.93 -0.05
C ASP A 84 -1.73 1.90 -0.18
N GLY A 85 -0.52 2.41 -0.41
CA GLY A 85 0.67 1.60 -0.59
C GLY A 85 0.83 0.99 -1.99
N TYR A 86 0.14 1.52 -3.00
CA TYR A 86 0.25 1.20 -4.41
C TYR A 86 -0.13 2.42 -5.25
N PRO A 87 0.58 2.71 -6.38
CA PRO A 87 1.81 2.06 -6.84
C PRO A 87 3.03 2.43 -5.97
N ARG A 88 4.10 1.61 -6.02
CA ARG A 88 5.39 1.87 -5.36
C ARG A 88 6.58 1.85 -6.32
N THR A 89 6.38 1.37 -7.53
CA THR A 89 7.39 1.32 -8.60
C THR A 89 6.84 1.95 -9.86
N LEU A 90 7.74 2.31 -10.78
CA LEU A 90 7.34 2.83 -12.09
C LEU A 90 6.50 1.81 -12.86
N ILE A 91 6.88 0.53 -12.83
CA ILE A 91 6.15 -0.57 -13.48
C ILE A 91 4.70 -0.64 -12.96
N GLN A 92 4.51 -0.56 -11.65
CA GLN A 92 3.17 -0.54 -11.05
C GLN A 92 2.38 0.72 -11.47
N SER A 93 3.05 1.86 -11.59
CA SER A 93 2.42 3.11 -12.01
C SER A 93 1.95 3.06 -13.46
N GLU A 94 2.79 2.53 -14.34
CA GLU A 94 2.44 2.32 -15.77
C GLU A 94 1.27 1.32 -15.90
N PHE A 95 1.33 0.21 -15.16
CA PHE A 95 0.23 -0.76 -15.13
C PHE A 95 -1.09 -0.11 -14.68
N LEU A 96 -1.07 0.64 -13.58
CA LEU A 96 -2.27 1.32 -13.08
C LEU A 96 -2.82 2.32 -14.10
N ASN A 97 -1.94 3.10 -14.76
CA ASN A 97 -2.35 4.07 -15.77
C ASN A 97 -3.05 3.38 -16.96
N ASN A 98 -2.50 2.25 -17.43
CA ASN A 98 -3.10 1.48 -18.51
C ASN A 98 -4.45 0.91 -18.09
N PHE A 99 -4.54 0.30 -16.90
CA PHE A 99 -5.80 -0.23 -16.36
C PHE A 99 -6.90 0.84 -16.27
N LEU A 100 -6.55 2.03 -15.76
CA LEU A 100 -7.50 3.13 -15.63
C LEU A 100 -7.95 3.66 -17.01
N SER A 101 -7.04 3.69 -17.99
CA SER A 101 -7.35 4.10 -19.35
C SER A 101 -8.30 3.11 -20.03
N GLU A 102 -8.07 1.80 -19.90
CA GLU A 102 -8.93 0.74 -20.43
C GLU A 102 -10.34 0.78 -19.84
N THR A 103 -10.47 1.18 -18.58
CA THR A 103 -11.77 1.33 -17.91
C THR A 103 -12.37 2.73 -18.05
N SER A 104 -11.82 3.58 -18.93
CA SER A 104 -12.25 4.97 -19.13
C SER A 104 -12.34 5.75 -17.81
N THR A 105 -11.40 5.49 -16.91
CA THR A 105 -11.36 6.00 -15.54
C THR A 105 -10.11 6.88 -15.35
N SER A 106 -10.22 7.92 -14.54
CA SER A 106 -9.08 8.77 -14.18
C SER A 106 -8.98 9.00 -12.68
N LEU A 107 -7.76 9.22 -12.19
CA LEU A 107 -7.52 9.64 -10.82
C LEU A 107 -7.99 11.07 -10.59
N ASN A 108 -8.57 11.33 -9.43
CA ASN A 108 -9.00 12.67 -9.03
C ASN A 108 -7.95 13.37 -8.16
N TYR A 109 -7.31 12.63 -7.24
CA TYR A 109 -6.33 13.19 -6.31
C TYR A 109 -5.20 12.22 -6.03
N ILE A 110 -4.01 12.77 -5.88
CA ILE A 110 -2.81 12.09 -5.41
C ILE A 110 -2.30 12.90 -4.21
N PHE A 111 -2.19 12.26 -3.06
CA PHE A 111 -1.65 12.86 -1.84
C PHE A 111 -0.31 12.22 -1.50
N ASP A 112 0.73 13.02 -1.38
CA ASP A 112 2.04 12.60 -0.90
C ASP A 112 2.24 13.12 0.52
N ILE A 113 2.31 12.20 1.50
CA ILE A 113 2.50 12.52 2.91
C ILE A 113 3.98 12.38 3.24
N GLN A 114 4.66 13.48 3.46
CA GLN A 114 6.08 13.51 3.77
C GLN A 114 6.31 13.75 5.26
N LEU A 115 7.25 13.01 5.84
CA LEU A 115 7.67 13.13 7.24
C LEU A 115 9.16 12.82 7.36
N ASN A 116 9.80 13.43 8.37
CA ASN A 116 11.19 13.14 8.73
C ASN A 116 11.32 11.71 9.28
N PHE A 117 12.46 11.07 8.98
CA PHE A 117 12.72 9.67 9.37
C PHE A 117 12.59 9.44 10.89
N GLU A 118 13.08 10.33 11.72
CA GLU A 118 12.96 10.22 13.19
C GLU A 118 11.51 10.12 13.67
N ILE A 119 10.61 10.87 13.05
CA ILE A 119 9.17 10.81 13.37
C ILE A 119 8.59 9.47 12.91
N LEU A 120 9.02 8.98 11.74
CA LEU A 120 8.56 7.71 11.16
C LEU A 120 8.95 6.53 12.06
N GLU A 121 10.20 6.47 12.50
CA GLU A 121 10.72 5.42 13.37
C GLU A 121 9.89 5.30 14.65
N ASN A 122 9.69 6.40 15.37
CA ASN A 122 8.89 6.42 16.58
C ASN A 122 7.43 5.97 16.35
N ARG A 123 6.82 6.40 15.25
CA ARG A 123 5.45 5.99 14.90
C ARG A 123 5.33 4.50 14.58
N ILE A 124 6.31 3.93 13.89
CA ILE A 124 6.28 2.52 13.51
C ILE A 124 6.52 1.64 14.74
N LEU A 125 7.47 2.01 15.63
CA LEU A 125 7.70 1.30 16.88
C LEU A 125 6.45 1.31 17.79
N LYS A 126 5.77 2.45 17.88
CA LYS A 126 4.49 2.55 18.58
C LYS A 126 3.42 1.63 17.94
N ARG A 127 3.31 1.63 16.63
CA ARG A 127 2.36 0.78 15.89
C ARG A 127 2.66 -0.71 16.09
N SER A 128 3.94 -1.10 16.10
CA SER A 128 4.36 -2.47 16.41
C SER A 128 3.80 -2.96 17.74
N SER A 129 3.90 -2.11 18.77
CA SER A 129 3.38 -2.45 20.12
C SER A 129 1.86 -2.46 20.20
N GLU A 130 1.16 -1.62 19.42
CA GLU A 130 -0.31 -1.50 19.44
C GLU A 130 -1.02 -2.52 18.55
N GLU A 131 -0.46 -2.82 17.37
CA GLU A 131 -1.07 -3.67 16.35
C GLU A 131 -0.45 -5.07 16.24
N GLY A 132 0.64 -5.34 17.00
CA GLY A 132 1.32 -6.64 16.99
C GLY A 132 1.91 -7.01 15.62
N ARG A 133 2.36 -6.03 14.84
CA ARG A 133 2.95 -6.27 13.52
C ARG A 133 4.38 -6.77 13.64
N GLU A 134 4.62 -8.02 13.29
CA GLU A 134 5.95 -8.63 13.30
C GLU A 134 6.93 -7.97 12.34
N ASP A 135 6.42 -7.35 11.28
CA ASP A 135 7.19 -6.66 10.25
C ASP A 135 7.51 -5.18 10.59
N ASP A 136 7.26 -4.73 11.82
CA ASP A 136 7.56 -3.38 12.32
C ASP A 136 8.70 -3.41 13.38
N ASN A 137 9.86 -3.91 13.00
CA ASN A 137 11.11 -3.79 13.79
C ASN A 137 12.09 -2.82 13.12
N ILE A 138 13.11 -2.37 13.86
CA ILE A 138 14.03 -1.30 13.42
C ILE A 138 14.74 -1.62 12.10
N ASP A 139 15.20 -2.86 11.90
CA ASP A 139 15.94 -3.23 10.69
C ASP A 139 15.00 -3.27 9.47
N VAL A 140 13.81 -3.81 9.66
CA VAL A 140 12.77 -3.83 8.62
C VAL A 140 12.29 -2.41 8.28
N ILE A 141 12.20 -1.52 9.28
CA ILE A 141 11.84 -0.11 9.05
C ILE A 141 12.86 0.58 8.15
N LYS A 142 14.15 0.40 8.41
CA LYS A 142 15.23 0.96 7.60
C LYS A 142 15.19 0.42 6.16
N THR A 143 15.00 -0.89 6.00
CA THR A 143 14.86 -1.51 4.68
C THR A 143 13.68 -0.92 3.92
N ARG A 144 12.51 -0.83 4.53
CA ARG A 144 11.30 -0.25 3.91
C ARG A 144 11.46 1.23 3.56
N TYR A 145 12.17 1.98 4.38
CA TYR A 145 12.43 3.37 4.10
C TYR A 145 13.38 3.54 2.90
N ASN A 146 14.42 2.71 2.83
CA ASN A 146 15.33 2.69 1.68
C ASN A 146 14.61 2.26 0.40
N GLU A 147 13.74 1.24 0.47
CA GLU A 147 12.90 0.84 -0.67
C GLU A 147 12.00 1.99 -1.14
N TYR A 148 11.41 2.73 -0.20
CA TYR A 148 10.62 3.92 -0.54
C TYR A 148 11.45 4.97 -1.27
N LEU A 149 12.65 5.30 -0.77
CA LEU A 149 13.53 6.30 -1.41
C LEU A 149 14.00 5.86 -2.80
N ASN A 150 14.28 4.57 -2.99
CA ASN A 150 14.86 4.05 -4.24
C ASN A 150 13.80 3.76 -5.31
N SER A 151 12.58 3.42 -4.92
CA SER A 151 11.58 2.87 -5.85
C SER A 151 10.32 3.72 -5.96
N THR A 152 9.98 4.52 -4.94
CA THR A 152 8.68 5.22 -4.85
C THR A 152 8.82 6.75 -4.92
N GLN A 153 9.88 7.30 -4.37
CA GLN A 153 10.17 8.74 -4.41
C GLN A 153 10.84 9.12 -5.74
#